data_e306050d5cab8f3fa35d0e693df307ae
#
_entry.id   e306050d5cab8f3fa35d0e693df307ae
#
_cell.length_a   1.000
_cell.length_b   1.000
_cell.length_c   1.000
_cell.angle_alpha   90.00
_cell.angle_beta   90.00
_cell.angle_gamma   90.00
#
_symmetry.space_group_name_H-M   'P 1'
#
loop_
_entity.id
_entity.type
_entity.pdbx_description
1 polymer ?
#
loop_
_entity_poly.entity_id
_entity_poly.type
_entity_poly.pdbx_seq_one_letter_code
_entity_poly.pdbx_strand_id
1 'polypeptide(L)'
;MILGGLEGPRLDHTVANFQTLQFLAEHGAVGYLVGKRDTVTVIRQESVEFPKTAEGIISLFCLGADARGVTIEGLQYTLTDGTMSAGFPLGVSNHFVGSPARITVKEGSLLAIWDRKNGFPDR
;
A
#
# COMPACT_ATOMS: atom_id res chain seq x y z
N MET A 1 -1.12 2.89 -14.37
CA MET A 1 -2.15 3.94 -14.49
C MET A 1 -2.19 4.79 -13.24
N ILE A 2 -2.24 6.08 -13.39
CA ILE A 2 -2.30 7.03 -12.28
C ILE A 2 -3.65 7.72 -12.31
N LEU A 3 -4.36 7.71 -11.17
CA LEU A 3 -5.67 8.34 -11.01
C LEU A 3 -5.59 9.45 -9.97
N GLY A 4 -6.15 10.62 -10.28
CA GLY A 4 -6.46 11.64 -9.28
C GLY A 4 -7.77 11.30 -8.61
N GLY A 5 -8.07 11.86 -7.42
CA GLY A 5 -9.37 11.67 -6.81
C GLY A 5 -9.39 11.41 -5.31
N LEU A 6 -8.25 11.61 -4.64
CA LEU A 6 -8.20 11.53 -3.17
C LEU A 6 -8.75 12.80 -2.51
N GLU A 7 -8.78 13.92 -3.22
CA GLU A 7 -9.17 15.23 -2.72
C GLU A 7 -10.64 15.60 -3.02
N GLY A 8 -11.44 14.66 -3.46
CA GLY A 8 -12.85 14.91 -3.70
C GLY A 8 -13.59 15.15 -2.39
N PRO A 9 -14.67 15.93 -2.38
CA PRO A 9 -15.48 16.16 -1.19
C PRO A 9 -16.28 14.92 -0.79
N ARG A 10 -16.26 13.85 -1.58
CA ARG A 10 -17.11 12.67 -1.38
C ARG A 10 -16.27 11.45 -1.04
N LEU A 11 -16.49 10.93 0.16
CA LEU A 11 -15.83 9.73 0.66
C LEU A 11 -16.17 8.47 -0.17
N ASP A 12 -17.39 8.39 -0.70
CA ASP A 12 -17.82 7.26 -1.53
C ASP A 12 -16.98 7.15 -2.82
N HIS A 13 -16.61 8.26 -3.43
CA HIS A 13 -15.72 8.26 -4.58
C HIS A 13 -14.32 7.75 -4.21
N THR A 14 -13.83 8.10 -3.03
CA THR A 14 -12.54 7.62 -2.54
C THR A 14 -12.54 6.11 -2.36
N VAL A 15 -13.60 5.56 -1.77
CA VAL A 15 -13.75 4.11 -1.61
C VAL A 15 -13.85 3.42 -2.97
N ALA A 16 -14.63 3.97 -3.89
CA ALA A 16 -14.75 3.43 -5.25
C ALA A 16 -13.41 3.42 -5.99
N ASN A 17 -12.57 4.43 -5.78
CA ASN A 17 -11.24 4.49 -6.35
C ASN A 17 -10.33 3.40 -5.79
N PHE A 18 -10.44 3.09 -4.51
CA PHE A 18 -9.69 1.96 -3.91
C PHE A 18 -10.11 0.63 -4.53
N GLN A 19 -11.42 0.43 -4.74
CA GLN A 19 -11.93 -0.76 -5.42
C GLN A 19 -11.42 -0.85 -6.87
N THR A 20 -11.28 0.28 -7.55
CA THR A 20 -10.69 0.33 -8.90
C THR A 20 -9.23 -0.13 -8.89
N LEU A 21 -8.44 0.28 -7.89
CA LEU A 21 -7.06 -0.20 -7.75
C LEU A 21 -7.01 -1.71 -7.55
N GLN A 22 -7.91 -2.26 -6.74
CA GLN A 22 -8.02 -3.71 -6.53
C GLN A 22 -8.37 -4.43 -7.82
N PHE A 23 -9.35 -3.93 -8.57
CA PHE A 23 -9.74 -4.48 -9.86
C PHE A 23 -8.54 -4.53 -10.83
N LEU A 24 -7.78 -3.44 -10.93
CA LEU A 24 -6.58 -3.39 -11.77
C LEU A 24 -5.56 -4.43 -11.35
N ALA A 25 -5.30 -4.53 -10.05
CA ALA A 25 -4.33 -5.48 -9.52
C ALA A 25 -4.73 -6.93 -9.80
N GLU A 26 -6.01 -7.25 -9.70
CA GLU A 26 -6.53 -8.59 -10.01
C GLU A 26 -6.41 -8.96 -11.49
N HIS A 27 -6.27 -7.94 -12.36
CA HIS A 27 -6.09 -8.12 -13.80
C HIS A 27 -4.64 -7.90 -14.25
N GLY A 28 -3.69 -7.93 -13.32
CA GLY A 28 -2.27 -7.82 -13.62
C GLY A 28 -1.79 -6.41 -13.95
N ALA A 29 -2.61 -5.40 -13.66
CA ALA A 29 -2.26 -4.00 -13.90
C ALA A 29 -1.89 -3.29 -12.59
N VAL A 30 -1.04 -2.27 -12.68
CA VAL A 30 -0.65 -1.44 -11.55
C VAL A 30 -1.33 -0.08 -11.68
N GLY A 31 -2.02 0.34 -10.62
CA GLY A 31 -2.65 1.65 -10.52
C GLY A 31 -2.13 2.42 -9.33
N TYR A 32 -2.10 3.74 -9.47
CA TYR A 32 -1.80 4.66 -8.38
C TYR A 32 -2.88 5.74 -8.30
N LEU A 33 -3.30 6.04 -7.07
CA LEU A 33 -4.06 7.26 -6.79
C LEU A 33 -3.09 8.27 -6.21
N VAL A 34 -3.06 9.47 -6.79
CA VAL A 34 -2.16 10.53 -6.34
C VAL A 34 -3.00 11.75 -5.95
N GLY A 35 -2.93 12.11 -4.68
CA GLY A 35 -3.58 13.29 -4.14
C GLY A 35 -2.57 14.39 -3.82
N LYS A 36 -3.01 15.38 -3.05
CA LYS A 36 -2.13 16.48 -2.64
C LYS A 36 -1.06 16.03 -1.66
N ARG A 37 -1.37 15.05 -0.81
CA ARG A 37 -0.48 14.56 0.26
C ARG A 37 -0.11 13.11 0.10
N ASP A 38 -1.01 12.30 -0.41
CA ASP A 38 -0.89 10.86 -0.36
C ASP A 38 -0.83 10.25 -1.74
N THR A 39 -0.09 9.16 -1.83
CA THR A 39 -0.11 8.22 -2.94
C THR A 39 -0.63 6.89 -2.41
N VAL A 40 -1.47 6.23 -3.20
CA VAL A 40 -2.08 4.96 -2.83
C VAL A 40 -1.91 3.96 -3.96
N THR A 41 -1.58 2.73 -3.62
CA THR A 41 -1.54 1.62 -4.57
C THR A 41 -2.01 0.32 -3.91
N VAL A 42 -2.24 -0.69 -4.72
CA VAL A 42 -2.48 -2.06 -4.26
C VAL A 42 -1.25 -2.91 -4.57
N ILE A 43 -0.82 -3.67 -3.57
CA ILE A 43 0.26 -4.66 -3.67
C ILE A 43 -0.40 -6.03 -3.64
N ARG A 44 -0.25 -6.79 -4.72
CA ARG A 44 -0.86 -8.12 -4.86
C ARG A 44 0.11 -9.10 -5.48
N GLN A 45 0.43 -10.17 -4.75
CA GLN A 45 1.29 -11.26 -5.24
C GLN A 45 2.60 -10.76 -5.83
N GLU A 46 3.22 -9.80 -5.16
CA GLU A 46 4.44 -9.13 -5.61
C GLU A 46 5.22 -8.55 -4.43
N SER A 47 6.37 -8.00 -4.72
CA SER A 47 7.15 -7.19 -3.80
C SER A 47 7.28 -5.78 -4.33
N VAL A 48 7.25 -4.81 -3.44
CA VAL A 48 7.58 -3.42 -3.75
C VAL A 48 8.71 -2.96 -2.85
N GLU A 49 9.55 -2.06 -3.34
CA GLU A 49 10.70 -1.56 -2.59
C GLU A 49 10.76 -0.04 -2.64
N PHE A 50 10.92 0.57 -1.48
CA PHE A 50 11.14 2.00 -1.33
C PHE A 50 12.61 2.27 -1.01
N PRO A 51 13.18 3.37 -1.54
CA PRO A 51 14.57 3.70 -1.28
C PRO A 51 14.78 4.14 0.17
N LYS A 52 16.02 4.10 0.62
CA LYS A 52 16.39 4.55 1.99
C LYS A 52 16.08 6.00 2.26
N THR A 53 15.85 6.80 1.22
CA THR A 53 15.50 8.22 1.33
C THR A 53 14.02 8.45 1.65
N ALA A 54 13.19 7.43 1.54
CA ALA A 54 11.78 7.55 1.91
C ALA A 54 11.63 7.84 3.40
N GLU A 55 10.68 8.69 3.75
CA GLU A 55 10.48 9.13 5.13
C GLU A 55 9.00 9.34 5.45
N GLY A 56 8.67 9.36 6.75
CA GLY A 56 7.32 9.57 7.24
C GLY A 56 6.55 8.27 7.39
N ILE A 57 5.24 8.39 7.31
CA ILE A 57 4.30 7.29 7.58
C ILE A 57 3.98 6.53 6.30
N ILE A 58 3.88 5.21 6.42
CA ILE A 58 3.27 4.34 5.43
C ILE A 58 2.27 3.44 6.15
N SER A 59 1.06 3.36 5.62
CA SER A 59 0.00 2.52 6.20
C SER A 59 -0.39 1.42 5.22
N LEU A 60 -0.63 0.22 5.75
CA LEU A 60 -1.00 -0.96 4.98
C LEU A 60 -2.32 -1.52 5.51
N PHE A 61 -3.24 -1.79 4.61
CA PHE A 61 -4.56 -2.34 4.93
C PHE A 61 -4.86 -3.53 4.02
N CYS A 62 -5.55 -4.53 4.56
CA CYS A 62 -6.12 -5.60 3.73
C CYS A 62 -7.32 -5.06 2.94
N LEU A 63 -7.50 -5.58 1.74
CA LEU A 63 -8.67 -5.29 0.90
C LEU A 63 -9.48 -6.57 0.68
N GLY A 64 -10.68 -6.59 1.25
CA GLY A 64 -11.67 -7.64 1.03
C GLY A 64 -11.41 -8.95 1.75
N ALA A 65 -10.18 -9.35 1.91
CA ALA A 65 -9.79 -10.62 2.52
C ALA A 65 -8.45 -10.49 3.23
N ASP A 66 -8.08 -11.47 4.03
CA ASP A 66 -6.77 -11.53 4.67
C ASP A 66 -5.66 -11.59 3.63
N ALA A 67 -4.53 -10.95 3.93
CA ALA A 67 -3.31 -11.07 3.16
C ALA A 67 -2.36 -12.04 3.86
N ARG A 68 -1.80 -12.99 3.11
CA ARG A 68 -0.94 -14.06 3.63
C ARG A 68 0.43 -14.02 2.98
N GLY A 69 1.43 -14.58 3.68
CA GLY A 69 2.80 -14.53 3.23
C GLY A 69 3.28 -13.09 3.10
N VAL A 70 2.90 -12.26 4.07
CA VAL A 70 3.29 -10.85 4.11
C VAL A 70 4.61 -10.73 4.83
N THR A 71 5.59 -10.13 4.15
CA THR A 71 6.89 -9.81 4.74
C THR A 71 7.11 -8.31 4.62
N ILE A 72 7.39 -7.66 5.75
CA ILE A 72 7.66 -6.23 5.84
C ILE A 72 9.05 -6.06 6.42
N GLU A 73 9.95 -5.47 5.64
CA GLU A 73 11.34 -5.24 6.01
C GLU A 73 11.68 -3.76 5.86
N GLY A 74 12.56 -3.27 6.73
CA GLY A 74 13.07 -1.91 6.62
C GLY A 74 12.11 -0.81 7.07
N LEU A 75 11.04 -1.17 7.76
CA LEU A 75 10.12 -0.25 8.43
C LEU A 75 10.25 -0.39 9.95
N GLN A 76 9.62 0.51 10.69
CA GLN A 76 9.63 0.49 12.15
C GLN A 76 9.05 -0.82 12.70
N TYR A 77 7.92 -1.24 12.15
CA TYR A 77 7.27 -2.51 12.50
C TYR A 77 7.45 -3.48 11.36
N THR A 78 8.02 -4.64 11.66
CA THR A 78 8.35 -5.66 10.67
C THR A 78 7.45 -6.89 10.83
N LEU A 79 7.35 -7.67 9.76
CA LEU A 79 6.60 -8.92 9.75
C LEU A 79 7.33 -9.89 8.82
N THR A 80 7.42 -11.16 9.22
CA THR A 80 8.06 -12.18 8.40
C THR A 80 7.08 -13.29 8.09
N ASP A 81 6.75 -13.45 6.81
CA ASP A 81 5.86 -14.49 6.29
C ASP A 81 4.57 -14.63 7.13
N GLY A 82 4.00 -13.49 7.48
CA GLY A 82 2.86 -13.42 8.38
C GLY A 82 1.53 -13.24 7.66
N THR A 83 0.47 -13.18 8.47
CA THR A 83 -0.89 -12.93 7.98
C THR A 83 -1.37 -11.59 8.51
N MET A 84 -1.91 -10.75 7.63
CA MET A 84 -2.64 -9.54 8.01
C MET A 84 -4.13 -9.79 7.83
N SER A 85 -4.89 -9.57 8.89
CA SER A 85 -6.32 -9.86 8.89
C SER A 85 -7.14 -8.69 8.39
N ALA A 86 -8.15 -8.98 7.57
CA ALA A 86 -9.01 -7.95 6.98
C ALA A 86 -9.79 -7.14 8.02
N GLY A 87 -10.09 -7.73 9.16
CA GLY A 87 -10.82 -7.08 10.24
C GLY A 87 -9.97 -6.37 11.28
N PHE A 88 -8.64 -6.37 11.14
CA PHE A 88 -7.75 -5.80 12.14
C PHE A 88 -6.71 -4.85 11.51
N PRO A 89 -6.68 -3.56 11.90
CA PRO A 89 -5.82 -2.56 11.26
C PRO A 89 -4.38 -2.60 11.77
N LEU A 90 -3.71 -3.73 11.68
CA LEU A 90 -2.35 -3.93 12.20
C LEU A 90 -1.31 -3.05 11.50
N GLY A 91 -1.49 -2.77 10.22
CA GLY A 91 -0.51 -2.06 9.40
C GLY A 91 -0.65 -0.53 9.38
N VAL A 92 -1.52 0.04 10.21
CA VAL A 92 -1.74 1.50 10.25
C VAL A 92 -0.55 2.21 10.90
N SER A 93 -0.12 3.31 10.27
CA SER A 93 0.92 4.20 10.82
C SER A 93 2.25 3.52 11.08
N ASN A 94 2.71 2.69 10.18
CA ASN A 94 4.10 2.25 10.15
C ASN A 94 4.98 3.41 9.67
N HIS A 95 6.29 3.33 9.84
CA HIS A 95 7.21 4.43 9.53
C HIS A 95 8.40 3.94 8.74
N PHE A 96 8.84 4.75 7.77
CA PHE A 96 10.15 4.62 7.18
C PHE A 96 11.23 4.97 8.23
N VAL A 97 12.33 4.25 8.20
CA VAL A 97 13.39 4.37 9.23
C VAL A 97 14.78 4.65 8.65
N GLY A 98 14.83 5.20 7.44
CA GLY A 98 16.11 5.55 6.81
C GLY A 98 16.87 4.37 6.20
N SER A 99 16.18 3.25 5.99
CA SER A 99 16.71 2.07 5.29
C SER A 99 15.81 1.71 4.12
N PRO A 100 16.31 0.95 3.12
CA PRO A 100 15.42 0.45 2.08
C PRO A 100 14.30 -0.37 2.71
N ALA A 101 13.07 -0.13 2.27
CA ALA A 101 11.88 -0.83 2.79
C ALA A 101 11.32 -1.73 1.71
N ARG A 102 11.00 -2.98 2.08
CA ARG A 102 10.44 -3.96 1.16
C ARG A 102 9.18 -4.56 1.75
N ILE A 103 8.14 -4.61 0.92
CA ILE A 103 6.85 -5.19 1.29
C ILE A 103 6.53 -6.27 0.26
N THR A 104 6.34 -7.49 0.75
CA THR A 104 6.04 -8.66 -0.07
C THR A 104 4.69 -9.23 0.33
N VAL A 105 3.86 -9.58 -0.65
CA VAL A 105 2.55 -10.21 -0.44
C VAL A 105 2.46 -11.44 -1.34
N LYS A 106 2.26 -12.62 -0.76
CA LYS A 106 2.13 -13.87 -1.52
C LYS A 106 0.70 -14.17 -1.91
N GLU A 107 -0.24 -13.94 -1.01
CA GLU A 107 -1.67 -14.16 -1.22
C GLU A 107 -2.48 -12.96 -0.73
N GLY A 108 -3.49 -12.58 -1.49
CA GLY A 108 -4.34 -11.44 -1.16
C GLY A 108 -3.73 -10.13 -1.62
N SER A 109 -4.25 -9.05 -1.10
CA SER A 109 -3.88 -7.70 -1.51
C SER A 109 -3.74 -6.78 -0.31
N LEU A 110 -2.75 -5.90 -0.35
CA LEU A 110 -2.61 -4.80 0.59
C LEU A 110 -2.81 -3.47 -0.13
N LEU A 111 -3.61 -2.60 0.48
CA LEU A 111 -3.67 -1.19 0.11
C LEU A 111 -2.56 -0.47 0.86
N ALA A 112 -1.67 0.20 0.14
CA ALA A 112 -0.57 0.96 0.73
C ALA A 112 -0.80 2.45 0.50
N ILE A 113 -0.63 3.24 1.57
CA ILE A 113 -0.82 4.69 1.56
C ILE A 113 0.43 5.34 2.16
N TRP A 114 1.05 6.25 1.41
CA TRP A 114 2.25 6.96 1.88
C TRP A 114 2.28 8.39 1.37
N ASP A 115 3.17 9.21 1.92
CA ASP A 115 3.33 10.61 1.50
C ASP A 115 3.87 10.66 0.06
N ARG A 116 3.20 11.42 -0.78
CA ARG A 116 3.54 11.51 -2.21
C ARG A 116 4.95 12.03 -2.48
N LYS A 117 5.56 12.75 -1.54
CA LYS A 117 6.95 13.23 -1.68
C LYS A 117 7.96 12.09 -1.87
N ASN A 118 7.60 10.88 -1.44
CA ASN A 118 8.47 9.69 -1.56
C ASN A 118 8.44 9.07 -2.97
N GLY A 119 7.63 9.61 -3.88
CA GLY A 119 7.52 9.07 -5.24
C GLY A 119 6.86 7.71 -5.28
N PHE A 120 7.28 6.88 -6.22
CA PHE A 120 6.74 5.54 -6.44
C PHE A 120 7.79 4.47 -6.11
N PRO A 121 7.37 3.34 -5.53
CA PRO A 121 8.29 2.25 -5.24
C PRO A 121 8.70 1.50 -6.51
N ASP A 122 9.80 0.80 -6.43
CA ASP A 122 10.19 -0.19 -7.44
C ASP A 122 9.35 -1.46 -7.26
N ARG A 123 9.00 -2.07 -8.39
CA ARG A 123 8.15 -3.28 -8.38
C ARG A 123 8.75 -4.40 -9.20
#